data_f0a06316723ed615ea7b6e355ea7052b
#
_entry.id   f0a06316723ed615ea7b6e355ea7052b
#
_cell.length_a   1.000
_cell.length_b   1.000
_cell.length_c   1.000
_cell.angle_alpha   90.00
_cell.angle_beta   90.00
_cell.angle_gamma   90.00
#
_symmetry.space_group_name_H-M   'P 1'
#
loop_
_entity.id
_entity.type
_entity.pdbx_description
1 polymer ?
#
loop_
_entity_poly.entity_id
_entity_poly.type
_entity_poly.pdbx_seq_one_letter_code
_entity_poly.pdbx_strand_id
1 'polypeptide(L)'
;MEEVILVDEADTPLGKMEKMEAHRKALLHRAFSVFIFNSKGEMLLQRRAAGKYHSPGLWTNACCSHPRPGEETLAAASRRLMEELGITTTLTKLFDFTYRSTYDNGLTEFEFDHVFVGIYDDRNLQPDPAEVSDFCFRSPEDIQTDLQRSPAKYTTWFHLAFPLVSEKMIF
;
A
#
# COMPACT_ATOMS: atom_id res chain seq x y z
N MET A 1 12.76 -15.83 5.46
CA MET A 1 12.45 -14.73 6.41
C MET A 1 12.50 -13.42 5.66
N GLU A 2 11.42 -12.67 5.70
CA GLU A 2 11.30 -11.40 4.96
C GLU A 2 12.04 -10.29 5.69
N GLU A 3 12.93 -9.60 4.98
CA GLU A 3 13.70 -8.48 5.52
C GLU A 3 13.27 -7.17 4.87
N VAL A 4 13.30 -6.08 5.64
CA VAL A 4 13.05 -4.70 5.18
C VAL A 4 14.34 -3.89 5.22
N ILE A 5 14.34 -2.76 4.49
CA ILE A 5 15.47 -1.84 4.43
C ILE A 5 15.23 -0.74 5.47
N LEU A 6 16.07 -0.67 6.49
CA LEU A 6 16.05 0.44 7.46
C LEU A 6 16.59 1.69 6.78
N VAL A 7 15.93 2.82 7.00
CA VAL A 7 16.31 4.10 6.40
C VAL A 7 16.26 5.23 7.43
N ASP A 8 16.94 6.34 7.11
CA ASP A 8 16.76 7.59 7.85
C ASP A 8 15.63 8.44 7.25
N GLU A 9 15.42 9.63 7.77
CA GLU A 9 14.35 10.54 7.33
C GLU A 9 14.52 11.02 5.88
N ALA A 10 15.72 10.88 5.31
CA ALA A 10 16.04 11.21 3.92
C ALA A 10 16.03 9.97 2.99
N ASP A 11 15.51 8.84 3.48
CA ASP A 11 15.46 7.55 2.75
C ASP A 11 16.86 6.97 2.46
N THR A 12 17.86 7.36 3.24
CA THR A 12 19.21 6.79 3.13
C THR A 12 19.24 5.42 3.81
N PRO A 13 19.70 4.36 3.13
CA PRO A 13 19.77 3.03 3.74
C PRO A 13 20.73 3.00 4.93
N LEU A 14 20.27 2.47 6.06
CA LEU A 14 21.05 2.31 7.30
C LEU A 14 21.39 0.85 7.56
N GLY A 15 20.68 -0.10 6.95
CA GLY A 15 20.86 -1.51 7.18
C GLY A 15 19.58 -2.27 6.82
N LYS A 16 19.49 -3.50 7.31
CA LYS A 16 18.32 -4.35 7.10
C LYS A 16 17.91 -5.01 8.41
N MET A 17 16.65 -5.42 8.46
CA MET A 17 16.10 -6.10 9.63
C MET A 17 14.95 -7.01 9.20
N GLU A 18 14.72 -8.09 9.96
CA GLU A 18 13.54 -8.93 9.75
C GLU A 18 12.28 -8.07 9.94
N LYS A 19 11.31 -8.25 9.05
CA LYS A 19 10.11 -7.40 8.96
C LYS A 19 9.36 -7.26 10.29
N MET A 20 9.08 -8.38 10.95
CA MET A 20 8.31 -8.34 12.18
C MET A 20 9.09 -7.71 13.33
N GLU A 21 10.41 -7.89 13.34
CA GLU A 21 11.27 -7.24 14.33
C GLU A 21 11.28 -5.72 14.14
N ALA A 22 11.37 -5.25 12.91
CA ALA A 22 11.30 -3.82 12.60
C ALA A 22 9.97 -3.21 13.08
N HIS A 23 8.86 -3.95 12.90
CA HIS A 23 7.54 -3.51 13.38
C HIS A 23 7.44 -3.51 14.91
N ARG A 24 8.03 -4.50 15.59
CA ARG A 24 8.04 -4.54 17.08
C ARG A 24 8.87 -3.41 17.66
N LYS A 25 10.00 -3.09 17.04
CA LYS A 25 10.92 -2.03 17.48
C LYS A 25 10.54 -0.64 17.00
N ALA A 26 9.50 -0.52 16.18
CA ALA A 26 9.04 0.74 15.60
C ALA A 26 10.15 1.50 14.87
N LEU A 27 10.92 0.79 14.03
CA LEU A 27 12.02 1.38 13.27
C LEU A 27 11.55 1.84 11.90
N LEU A 28 12.04 3.00 11.48
CA LEU A 28 11.75 3.56 10.16
C LEU A 28 12.35 2.67 9.09
N HIS A 29 11.51 2.21 8.17
CA HIS A 29 11.92 1.35 7.07
C HIS A 29 11.22 1.74 5.77
N ARG A 30 11.81 1.34 4.65
CA ARG A 30 11.31 1.66 3.31
C ARG A 30 10.10 0.82 2.97
N ALA A 31 9.10 1.47 2.38
CA ALA A 31 7.87 0.85 1.95
C ALA A 31 7.39 1.47 0.64
N PHE A 32 6.38 0.87 0.04
CA PHE A 32 5.68 1.46 -1.10
C PHE A 32 4.19 1.20 -1.01
N SER A 33 3.44 2.09 -1.63
CA SER A 33 2.00 1.96 -1.84
C SER A 33 1.69 2.17 -3.32
N VAL A 34 0.88 1.29 -3.89
CA VAL A 34 0.46 1.36 -5.29
C VAL A 34 -1.01 1.72 -5.37
N PHE A 35 -1.33 2.73 -6.18
CA PHE A 35 -2.70 3.14 -6.48
C PHE A 35 -2.95 2.89 -7.97
N ILE A 36 -3.99 2.12 -8.27
CA ILE A 36 -4.38 1.78 -9.64
C ILE A 36 -5.72 2.45 -9.95
N PHE A 37 -5.76 3.10 -11.11
CA PHE A 37 -6.97 3.72 -11.64
C PHE A 37 -7.31 3.07 -12.99
N ASN A 38 -8.58 3.07 -13.36
CA ASN A 38 -8.97 2.78 -14.73
C ASN A 38 -9.11 4.08 -15.54
N SER A 39 -9.37 3.97 -16.84
CA SER A 39 -9.52 5.13 -17.73
C SER A 39 -10.75 5.98 -17.41
N LYS A 40 -11.68 5.47 -16.61
CA LYS A 40 -12.84 6.23 -16.13
C LYS A 40 -12.54 7.03 -14.86
N GLY A 41 -11.32 6.94 -14.32
CA GLY A 41 -10.92 7.59 -13.09
C GLY A 41 -11.36 6.88 -11.81
N GLU A 42 -11.85 5.65 -11.91
CA GLU A 42 -12.17 4.85 -10.74
C GLU A 42 -10.90 4.22 -10.16
N MET A 43 -10.80 4.19 -8.83
CA MET A 43 -9.67 3.63 -8.10
C MET A 43 -9.94 2.17 -7.73
N LEU A 44 -8.94 1.31 -7.94
CA LEU A 44 -8.98 -0.06 -7.48
C LEU A 44 -8.71 -0.12 -5.98
N LEU A 45 -9.63 -0.73 -5.25
CA LEU A 45 -9.48 -1.03 -3.83
C LEU A 45 -9.37 -2.54 -3.64
N GLN A 46 -8.54 -2.97 -2.69
CA GLN A 46 -8.52 -4.35 -2.23
C GLN A 46 -8.97 -4.45 -0.78
N ARG A 47 -9.59 -5.57 -0.42
CA ARG A 47 -9.85 -5.94 0.95
C ARG A 47 -8.78 -6.92 1.41
N ARG A 48 -8.08 -6.59 2.49
CA ARG A 48 -7.01 -7.42 3.04
C ARG A 48 -7.56 -8.75 3.54
N ALA A 49 -6.83 -9.84 3.25
CA ALA A 49 -7.21 -11.16 3.72
C ALA A 49 -7.30 -11.23 5.25
N ALA A 50 -8.17 -12.11 5.76
CA ALA A 50 -8.41 -12.26 7.21
C ALA A 50 -7.18 -12.73 7.99
N GLY A 51 -6.21 -13.38 7.33
CA GLY A 51 -4.99 -13.88 7.95
C GLY A 51 -3.82 -12.91 8.02
N LYS A 52 -4.01 -11.65 7.65
CA LYS A 52 -2.92 -10.65 7.68
C LYS A 52 -2.51 -10.31 9.11
N TYR A 53 -1.21 -10.03 9.32
CA TYR A 53 -0.63 -9.78 10.65
C TYR A 53 -1.11 -8.47 11.31
N HIS A 54 -1.62 -7.51 10.52
CA HIS A 54 -2.34 -6.34 11.02
C HIS A 54 -3.42 -5.94 10.03
N SER A 55 -4.40 -5.16 10.51
CA SER A 55 -5.50 -4.62 9.69
C SER A 55 -6.21 -5.68 8.82
N PRO A 56 -6.49 -6.90 9.34
CA PRO A 56 -7.17 -7.93 8.55
C PRO A 56 -8.58 -7.49 8.18
N GLY A 57 -9.00 -7.83 6.97
CA GLY A 57 -10.36 -7.54 6.50
C GLY A 57 -10.67 -6.09 6.18
N LEU A 58 -9.70 -5.18 6.30
CA LEU A 58 -9.90 -3.77 5.97
C LEU A 58 -9.65 -3.51 4.49
N TRP A 59 -10.32 -2.47 3.97
CA TRP A 59 -10.13 -1.99 2.61
C TRP A 59 -8.95 -1.02 2.53
N THR A 60 -8.26 -1.04 1.41
CA THR A 60 -7.09 -0.21 1.16
C THR A 60 -6.87 -0.04 -0.36
N ASN A 61 -5.79 0.65 -0.73
CA ASN A 61 -5.35 0.80 -2.12
C ASN A 61 -4.94 -0.55 -2.72
N ALA A 62 -4.51 -0.54 -3.98
CA ALA A 62 -4.26 -1.77 -4.74
C ALA A 62 -3.21 -2.68 -4.10
N CYS A 63 -2.10 -2.12 -3.63
CA CYS A 63 -1.00 -2.91 -3.06
C CYS A 63 -0.13 -2.07 -2.14
N CYS A 64 0.33 -2.67 -1.04
CA CYS A 64 1.30 -2.07 -0.12
C CYS A 64 2.27 -3.16 0.34
N SER A 65 3.57 -2.89 0.29
CA SER A 65 4.57 -3.83 0.74
C SER A 65 5.93 -3.12 0.91
N HIS A 66 6.98 -3.90 0.97
CA HIS A 66 8.34 -3.43 1.23
C HIS A 66 9.28 -3.96 0.17
N PRO A 67 10.25 -3.15 -0.34
CA PRO A 67 11.32 -3.68 -1.16
C PRO A 67 12.22 -4.59 -0.31
N ARG A 68 12.77 -5.62 -0.94
CA ARG A 68 13.78 -6.48 -0.34
C ARG A 68 15.12 -5.74 -0.31
N PRO A 69 16.04 -6.09 0.61
CA PRO A 69 17.41 -5.55 0.57
C PRO A 69 18.03 -5.73 -0.81
N GLY A 70 18.55 -4.63 -1.38
CA GLY A 70 19.13 -4.62 -2.73
C GLY A 70 18.13 -4.52 -3.87
N GLU A 71 16.83 -4.55 -3.59
CA GLU A 71 15.78 -4.41 -4.61
C GLU A 71 15.42 -2.95 -4.82
N GLU A 72 15.30 -2.53 -6.08
CA GLU A 72 14.80 -1.20 -6.41
C GLU A 72 13.31 -1.10 -6.07
N THR A 73 12.89 0.03 -5.49
CA THR A 73 11.53 0.22 -4.97
C THR A 73 10.46 0.09 -6.06
N LEU A 74 10.68 0.66 -7.24
CA LEU A 74 9.74 0.53 -8.37
C LEU A 74 9.61 -0.93 -8.82
N ALA A 75 10.72 -1.66 -8.90
CA ALA A 75 10.72 -3.08 -9.26
C ALA A 75 9.96 -3.92 -8.22
N ALA A 76 10.14 -3.61 -6.94
CA ALA A 76 9.42 -4.26 -5.86
C ALA A 76 7.92 -4.01 -5.94
N ALA A 77 7.52 -2.78 -6.23
CA ALA A 77 6.11 -2.40 -6.40
C ALA A 77 5.47 -3.18 -7.56
N SER A 78 6.14 -3.27 -8.69
CA SER A 78 5.66 -4.04 -9.86
C SER A 78 5.57 -5.54 -9.55
N ARG A 79 6.56 -6.08 -8.85
CA ARG A 79 6.57 -7.49 -8.44
C ARG A 79 5.39 -7.83 -7.52
N ARG A 80 5.17 -7.04 -6.48
CA ARG A 80 4.10 -7.31 -5.51
C ARG A 80 2.71 -7.09 -6.10
N LEU A 81 2.55 -6.12 -6.99
CA LEU A 81 1.29 -5.90 -7.70
C LEU A 81 0.91 -7.13 -8.53
N MET A 82 1.89 -7.73 -9.20
CA MET A 82 1.68 -8.99 -9.94
C MET A 82 1.37 -10.16 -8.99
N GLU A 83 2.12 -10.28 -7.89
CA GLU A 83 1.91 -11.36 -6.92
C GLU A 83 0.55 -11.29 -6.23
N GLU A 84 0.12 -10.09 -5.81
CA GLU A 84 -1.13 -9.93 -5.06
C GLU A 84 -2.38 -9.89 -5.93
N LEU A 85 -2.32 -9.26 -7.10
CA LEU A 85 -3.51 -8.98 -7.93
C LEU A 85 -3.43 -9.49 -9.37
N GLY A 86 -2.27 -9.99 -9.81
CA GLY A 86 -2.07 -10.42 -11.17
C GLY A 86 -2.03 -9.28 -12.19
N ILE A 87 -1.68 -8.08 -11.75
CA ILE A 87 -1.64 -6.88 -12.59
C ILE A 87 -0.21 -6.60 -13.04
N THR A 88 -0.03 -6.36 -14.33
CA THR A 88 1.18 -5.80 -14.92
C THR A 88 0.81 -4.51 -15.63
N THR A 89 1.39 -3.40 -15.19
CA THR A 89 1.19 -2.09 -15.79
C THR A 89 2.38 -1.19 -15.50
N THR A 90 2.51 -0.10 -16.25
CA THR A 90 3.54 0.90 -15.97
C THR A 90 3.18 1.67 -14.71
N LEU A 91 4.11 1.71 -13.76
CA LEU A 91 3.95 2.48 -12.53
C LEU A 91 4.83 3.73 -12.58
N THR A 92 4.29 4.84 -12.12
CA THR A 92 4.98 6.13 -12.03
C THR A 92 4.96 6.61 -10.59
N LYS A 93 6.11 7.06 -10.07
CA LYS A 93 6.17 7.63 -8.72
C LYS A 93 5.42 8.95 -8.68
N LEU A 94 4.53 9.10 -7.71
CA LEU A 94 3.72 10.30 -7.52
C LEU A 94 4.30 11.20 -6.42
N PHE A 95 4.63 10.63 -5.28
CA PHE A 95 5.29 11.30 -4.14
C PHE A 95 5.82 10.25 -3.16
N ASP A 96 6.44 10.72 -2.08
CA ASP A 96 6.74 9.91 -0.91
C ASP A 96 6.33 10.66 0.36
N PHE A 97 6.10 9.94 1.44
CA PHE A 97 5.79 10.51 2.74
C PHE A 97 6.14 9.52 3.84
N THR A 98 6.35 10.04 5.05
CA THR A 98 6.61 9.21 6.22
C THR A 98 5.37 9.20 7.10
N TYR A 99 4.99 8.00 7.57
CA TYR A 99 3.90 7.87 8.52
C TYR A 99 4.23 6.85 9.61
N ARG A 100 3.54 6.96 10.73
CA ARG A 100 3.67 6.06 11.86
C ARG A 100 2.27 5.66 12.35
N SER A 101 2.04 4.35 12.50
CA SER A 101 0.78 3.81 12.99
C SER A 101 1.05 2.66 13.96
N THR A 102 0.46 2.73 15.15
CA THR A 102 0.59 1.70 16.19
C THR A 102 -0.70 0.88 16.25
N TYR A 103 -0.57 -0.44 16.35
CA TYR A 103 -1.68 -1.38 16.40
C TYR A 103 -1.79 -2.04 17.78
N ASP A 104 -2.97 -2.58 18.10
CA ASP A 104 -3.27 -3.18 19.40
C ASP A 104 -2.40 -4.41 19.72
N ASN A 105 -1.87 -5.08 18.69
CA ASN A 105 -1.01 -6.26 18.86
C ASN A 105 0.47 -5.94 19.16
N GLY A 106 0.79 -4.68 19.45
CA GLY A 106 2.15 -4.24 19.76
C GLY A 106 3.03 -3.96 18.54
N LEU A 107 2.49 -4.05 17.34
CA LEU A 107 3.21 -3.72 16.12
C LEU A 107 3.05 -2.23 15.80
N THR A 108 4.11 -1.63 15.26
CA THR A 108 4.09 -0.25 14.76
C THR A 108 4.62 -0.24 13.34
N GLU A 109 3.84 0.33 12.42
CA GLU A 109 4.35 0.70 11.11
C GLU A 109 4.96 2.10 11.19
N PHE A 110 6.26 2.18 10.93
CA PHE A 110 6.98 3.44 10.79
C PHE A 110 7.69 3.38 9.46
N GLU A 111 7.09 4.01 8.44
CA GLU A 111 7.44 3.76 7.05
C GLU A 111 7.76 5.03 6.29
N PHE A 112 8.86 4.97 5.52
CA PHE A 112 9.11 5.91 4.43
C PHE A 112 8.46 5.30 3.18
N ASP A 113 7.29 5.80 2.84
CA ASP A 113 6.40 5.20 1.86
C ASP A 113 6.52 5.91 0.51
N HIS A 114 6.97 5.15 -0.51
CA HIS A 114 6.99 5.61 -1.91
C HIS A 114 5.64 5.29 -2.55
N VAL A 115 4.94 6.31 -3.04
CA VAL A 115 3.61 6.16 -3.62
C VAL A 115 3.71 6.17 -5.14
N PHE A 116 3.23 5.08 -5.75
CA PHE A 116 3.19 4.88 -7.19
C PHE A 116 1.76 4.82 -7.70
N VAL A 117 1.56 5.27 -8.94
CA VAL A 117 0.27 5.19 -9.63
C VAL A 117 0.42 4.49 -10.97
N GLY A 118 -0.63 3.81 -11.40
CA GLY A 118 -0.73 3.19 -12.71
C GLY A 118 -2.17 3.14 -13.19
N ILE A 119 -2.33 2.91 -14.50
CA ILE A 119 -3.64 2.77 -15.15
C ILE A 119 -3.82 1.31 -15.57
N TYR A 120 -4.99 0.75 -15.29
CA TYR A 120 -5.31 -0.62 -15.64
C TYR A 120 -6.82 -0.76 -15.87
N ASP A 121 -7.22 -1.10 -17.08
CA ASP A 121 -8.64 -1.13 -17.49
C ASP A 121 -9.27 -2.52 -17.44
N ASP A 122 -8.47 -3.58 -17.40
CA ASP A 122 -9.02 -4.93 -17.31
C ASP A 122 -9.54 -5.20 -15.89
N ARG A 123 -10.79 -5.63 -15.79
CA ARG A 123 -11.43 -6.00 -14.52
C ARG A 123 -11.21 -7.46 -14.16
N ASN A 124 -10.55 -8.22 -15.02
CA ASN A 124 -10.30 -9.64 -14.83
C ASN A 124 -8.99 -9.84 -14.05
N LEU A 125 -9.05 -9.59 -12.75
CA LEU A 125 -7.91 -9.72 -11.86
C LEU A 125 -7.75 -11.15 -11.36
N GLN A 126 -6.53 -11.49 -10.93
CA GLN A 126 -6.21 -12.78 -10.31
C GLN A 126 -5.64 -12.55 -8.91
N PRO A 127 -6.47 -12.20 -7.94
CA PRO A 127 -5.99 -11.94 -6.59
C PRO A 127 -5.48 -13.21 -5.91
N ASP A 128 -4.39 -13.08 -5.17
CA ASP A 128 -3.91 -14.14 -4.29
C ASP A 128 -4.79 -14.16 -3.02
N PRO A 129 -5.54 -15.24 -2.75
CA PRO A 129 -6.46 -15.29 -1.62
C PRO A 129 -5.75 -15.23 -0.25
N ALA A 130 -4.45 -15.51 -0.19
CA ALA A 130 -3.66 -15.33 1.03
C ALA A 130 -3.41 -13.85 1.37
N GLU A 131 -3.50 -12.97 0.37
CA GLU A 131 -3.25 -11.53 0.52
C GLU A 131 -4.54 -10.71 0.41
N VAL A 132 -5.44 -11.09 -0.50
CA VAL A 132 -6.60 -10.30 -0.90
C VAL A 132 -7.86 -11.14 -0.85
N SER A 133 -8.87 -10.71 -0.07
CA SER A 133 -10.14 -11.40 0.03
C SER A 133 -11.21 -10.87 -0.94
N ASP A 134 -11.07 -9.63 -1.38
CA ASP A 134 -12.03 -8.98 -2.31
C ASP A 134 -11.38 -7.76 -2.96
N PHE A 135 -11.97 -7.29 -4.05
CA PHE A 135 -11.55 -6.06 -4.71
C PHE A 135 -12.75 -5.37 -5.40
N CYS A 136 -12.62 -4.07 -5.61
CA CYS A 136 -13.62 -3.30 -6.37
C CYS A 136 -12.99 -2.04 -6.97
N PHE A 137 -13.63 -1.50 -8.01
CA PHE A 137 -13.32 -0.17 -8.56
C PHE A 137 -14.40 0.80 -8.08
N ARG A 138 -13.96 1.95 -7.55
CA ARG A 138 -14.88 2.99 -7.07
C ARG A 138 -14.38 4.38 -7.43
N SER A 139 -15.29 5.30 -7.65
CA SER A 139 -14.92 6.69 -7.90
C SER A 139 -14.28 7.31 -6.66
N PRO A 140 -13.35 8.28 -6.82
CA PRO A 140 -12.80 9.00 -5.67
C PRO A 140 -13.85 9.68 -4.79
N GLU A 141 -14.94 10.18 -5.38
CA GLU A 141 -16.05 10.79 -4.65
C GLU A 141 -16.75 9.79 -3.74
N ASP A 142 -17.01 8.58 -4.25
CA ASP A 142 -17.65 7.52 -3.46
C ASP A 142 -16.72 7.05 -2.33
N ILE A 143 -15.42 6.95 -2.60
CA ILE A 143 -14.42 6.59 -1.59
C ILE A 143 -14.38 7.67 -0.50
N GLN A 144 -14.34 8.93 -0.88
CA GLN A 144 -14.34 10.06 0.07
C GLN A 144 -15.56 10.01 0.99
N THR A 145 -16.72 9.76 0.41
CA THR A 145 -17.97 9.64 1.17
C THR A 145 -17.93 8.47 2.15
N ASP A 146 -17.46 7.32 1.68
CA ASP A 146 -17.38 6.10 2.51
C ASP A 146 -16.35 6.23 3.64
N LEU A 147 -15.23 6.90 3.39
CA LEU A 147 -14.23 7.22 4.42
C LEU A 147 -14.81 8.06 5.54
N GLN A 148 -15.69 9.00 5.22
CA GLN A 148 -16.37 9.85 6.20
C GLN A 148 -17.44 9.08 6.98
N ARG A 149 -18.22 8.24 6.30
CA ARG A 149 -19.31 7.47 6.90
C ARG A 149 -18.85 6.28 7.71
N SER A 150 -17.82 5.58 7.22
CA SER A 150 -17.36 4.32 7.78
C SER A 150 -15.82 4.26 7.83
N PRO A 151 -15.18 5.17 8.57
CA PRO A 151 -13.71 5.27 8.59
C PRO A 151 -13.02 3.98 9.04
N ALA A 152 -13.65 3.19 9.90
CA ALA A 152 -13.08 1.95 10.42
C ALA A 152 -12.97 0.82 9.37
N LYS A 153 -13.60 0.97 8.20
CA LYS A 153 -13.50 0.01 7.10
C LYS A 153 -12.17 0.04 6.37
N TYR A 154 -11.38 1.10 6.57
CA TYR A 154 -10.18 1.38 5.80
C TYR A 154 -8.93 1.35 6.67
N THR A 155 -7.79 1.01 6.07
CA THR A 155 -6.50 1.00 6.76
C THR A 155 -6.07 2.42 7.14
N THR A 156 -5.22 2.53 8.17
CA THR A 156 -4.71 3.82 8.65
C THR A 156 -3.94 4.55 7.55
N TRP A 157 -3.06 3.87 6.84
CA TRP A 157 -2.26 4.50 5.77
C TRP A 157 -3.11 4.97 4.60
N PHE A 158 -4.23 4.30 4.31
CA PHE A 158 -5.14 4.73 3.27
C PHE A 158 -5.77 6.09 3.62
N HIS A 159 -6.16 6.29 4.87
CA HIS A 159 -6.66 7.59 5.34
C HIS A 159 -5.65 8.72 5.14
N LEU A 160 -4.35 8.41 5.26
CA LEU A 160 -3.28 9.39 5.11
C LEU A 160 -2.93 9.63 3.63
N ALA A 161 -2.83 8.57 2.84
CA ALA A 161 -2.36 8.65 1.47
C ALA A 161 -3.45 9.05 0.47
N PHE A 162 -4.69 8.59 0.64
CA PHE A 162 -5.77 8.81 -0.31
C PHE A 162 -6.02 10.30 -0.62
N PRO A 163 -6.11 11.20 0.38
CA PRO A 163 -6.32 12.62 0.09
C PRO A 163 -5.21 13.21 -0.78
N LEU A 164 -3.95 12.82 -0.54
CA LEU A 164 -2.80 13.30 -1.29
C LEU A 164 -2.82 12.77 -2.73
N VAL A 165 -3.15 11.50 -2.91
CA VAL A 165 -3.27 10.89 -4.24
C VAL A 165 -4.42 11.54 -5.02
N SER A 166 -5.57 11.68 -4.39
CA SER A 166 -6.77 12.26 -5.01
C SER A 166 -6.54 13.71 -5.46
N GLU A 167 -5.80 14.49 -4.67
CA GLU A 167 -5.44 15.87 -5.02
C GLU A 167 -4.54 15.92 -6.26
N LYS A 168 -3.59 14.97 -6.40
CA LYS A 168 -2.63 14.95 -7.50
C LYS A 168 -3.17 14.31 -8.77
N MET A 169 -4.14 13.39 -8.64
CA MET A 169 -4.75 12.67 -9.75
C MET A 169 -6.05 13.35 -10.15
N ILE A 170 -5.95 14.35 -11.04
CA ILE A 170 -7.11 15.04 -11.61
C ILE A 170 -7.46 14.39 -12.95
N PHE A 171 -8.66 13.85 -13.05
CA PHE A 171 -9.18 13.23 -14.27
C PHE A 171 -10.19 14.13 -14.96
#